data_ca4fe93e365b14e5b1ca778310eef05b
#
_entry.id   ca4fe93e365b14e5b1ca778310eef05b
#
_cell.length_a   1.000
_cell.length_b   1.000
_cell.length_c   1.000
_cell.angle_alpha   90.00
_cell.angle_beta   90.00
_cell.angle_gamma   90.00
#
_symmetry.space_group_name_H-M   'P 1'
#
loop_
_entity.id
_entity.type
_entity.pdbx_description
1 polymer ?
#
loop_
_entity_poly.entity_id
_entity_poly.type
_entity_poly.pdbx_seq_one_letter_code
_entity_poly.pdbx_strand_id
1 'polypeptide(L)'
;MTNVGFSFLFTTNTLYLIIENETLKEQTMLTFEQKQAIIETFPTLTKKEISLKRLNYHFEASLYEKSIVVEKLHPNGNGFVFIGDLLKYEKEANDKGLVNIRDYSEAALRAILTDAIDYLSEEIDDSPVIEIWASREGTKLELEFNNRSWNIYHQRNLEESFGTREDAVAYLREEGFRPSK
;
A
#
# COMPACT_ATOMS: atom_id res chain seq x y z
N MET A 1 -37.08 -33.58 -43.05
CA MET A 1 -36.78 -33.83 -41.64
C MET A 1 -35.67 -32.88 -41.28
N THR A 2 -36.03 -31.74 -40.74
CA THR A 2 -35.16 -30.61 -40.46
C THR A 2 -34.81 -30.60 -38.98
N ASN A 3 -33.53 -30.64 -38.72
CA ASN A 3 -32.95 -30.63 -37.37
C ASN A 3 -32.84 -29.17 -36.92
N VAL A 4 -33.75 -28.75 -36.04
CA VAL A 4 -33.72 -27.45 -35.37
C VAL A 4 -33.63 -27.72 -33.87
N GLY A 5 -32.43 -27.69 -33.31
CA GLY A 5 -32.30 -28.00 -31.90
C GLY A 5 -30.90 -27.85 -31.34
N PHE A 6 -30.15 -26.76 -31.65
CA PHE A 6 -28.84 -26.59 -31.01
C PHE A 6 -28.39 -25.10 -30.78
N SER A 7 -29.32 -24.17 -30.79
CA SER A 7 -28.94 -22.75 -30.67
C SER A 7 -29.38 -22.04 -29.36
N PHE A 8 -30.07 -22.73 -28.43
CA PHE A 8 -30.68 -22.05 -27.27
C PHE A 8 -29.94 -22.26 -25.93
N LEU A 9 -28.95 -23.16 -25.89
CA LEU A 9 -28.26 -23.46 -24.63
C LEU A 9 -27.02 -22.57 -24.36
N PHE A 10 -26.48 -21.93 -25.39
CA PHE A 10 -25.31 -21.05 -25.22
C PHE A 10 -25.63 -19.62 -24.76
N THR A 11 -26.83 -19.13 -25.05
CA THR A 11 -27.24 -17.77 -24.70
C THR A 11 -27.62 -17.60 -23.23
N THR A 12 -28.22 -18.62 -22.62
CA THR A 12 -28.59 -18.58 -21.19
C THR A 12 -27.39 -18.60 -20.25
N ASN A 13 -26.37 -19.40 -20.60
CA ASN A 13 -25.18 -19.48 -19.75
C ASN A 13 -24.32 -18.19 -19.81
N THR A 14 -24.26 -17.53 -20.96
CA THR A 14 -23.56 -16.25 -21.13
C THR A 14 -24.29 -15.11 -20.38
N LEU A 15 -25.64 -15.09 -20.41
CA LEU A 15 -26.43 -14.12 -19.66
C LEU A 15 -26.30 -14.35 -18.14
N TYR A 16 -26.29 -15.61 -17.69
CA TYR A 16 -26.07 -15.94 -16.27
C TYR A 16 -24.71 -15.46 -15.80
N LEU A 17 -23.64 -15.69 -16.54
CA LEU A 17 -22.29 -15.23 -16.21
C LEU A 17 -22.15 -13.70 -16.23
N ILE A 18 -22.88 -13.01 -17.11
CA ILE A 18 -22.91 -11.55 -17.16
C ILE A 18 -23.65 -11.00 -15.95
N ILE A 19 -24.79 -11.58 -15.59
CA ILE A 19 -25.59 -11.17 -14.42
C ILE A 19 -24.83 -11.45 -13.11
N GLU A 20 -24.16 -12.58 -12.96
CA GLU A 20 -23.31 -12.89 -11.81
C GLU A 20 -22.13 -11.91 -11.71
N ASN A 21 -21.48 -11.57 -12.83
CA ASN A 21 -20.38 -10.59 -12.84
C ASN A 21 -20.84 -9.15 -12.56
N GLU A 22 -22.03 -8.77 -13.01
CA GLU A 22 -22.62 -7.46 -12.69
C GLU A 22 -23.09 -7.41 -11.23
N THR A 23 -23.69 -8.47 -10.71
CA THR A 23 -24.09 -8.59 -9.31
C THR A 23 -22.89 -8.61 -8.38
N LEU A 24 -21.77 -9.24 -8.78
CA LEU A 24 -20.50 -9.22 -8.06
C LEU A 24 -19.84 -7.83 -8.11
N LYS A 25 -20.02 -7.06 -9.19
CA LYS A 25 -19.54 -5.68 -9.28
C LYS A 25 -20.36 -4.70 -8.43
N GLU A 26 -21.68 -4.88 -8.35
CA GLU A 26 -22.55 -4.06 -7.48
C GLU A 26 -22.32 -4.33 -5.99
N GLN A 27 -21.79 -5.50 -5.60
CA GLN A 27 -21.47 -5.83 -4.21
C GLN A 27 -20.13 -5.27 -3.71
N THR A 28 -19.38 -4.52 -4.53
CA THR A 28 -18.00 -4.14 -4.17
C THR A 28 -17.83 -2.73 -3.61
N MET A 29 -18.81 -1.84 -3.72
CA MET A 29 -18.70 -0.48 -3.18
C MET A 29 -19.43 -0.36 -1.85
N LEU A 30 -18.69 -0.22 -0.78
CA LEU A 30 -19.24 -0.04 0.56
C LEU A 30 -19.88 1.35 0.71
N THR A 31 -21.07 1.40 1.30
CA THR A 31 -21.68 2.69 1.72
C THR A 31 -20.88 3.33 2.86
N PHE A 32 -21.19 4.59 3.15
CA PHE A 32 -20.60 5.30 4.30
C PHE A 32 -20.85 4.53 5.61
N GLU A 33 -22.08 4.08 5.85
CA GLU A 33 -22.48 3.36 7.06
C GLU A 33 -21.78 2.01 7.18
N GLN A 34 -21.60 1.30 6.05
CA GLN A 34 -20.85 0.04 6.03
C GLN A 34 -19.39 0.26 6.34
N LYS A 35 -18.75 1.27 5.72
CA LYS A 35 -17.35 1.63 6.04
C LYS A 35 -17.20 2.03 7.50
N GLN A 36 -18.12 2.86 8.00
CA GLN A 36 -18.12 3.26 9.40
C GLN A 36 -18.20 2.04 10.32
N ALA A 37 -19.16 1.12 10.08
CA ALA A 37 -19.31 -0.09 10.87
C ALA A 37 -18.07 -0.97 10.86
N ILE A 38 -17.38 -1.10 9.70
CA ILE A 38 -16.14 -1.86 9.57
C ILE A 38 -15.01 -1.18 10.38
N ILE A 39 -14.83 0.13 10.22
CA ILE A 39 -13.77 0.87 10.93
C ILE A 39 -13.98 0.80 12.44
N GLU A 40 -15.21 0.89 12.91
CA GLU A 40 -15.58 0.81 14.33
C GLU A 40 -15.40 -0.60 14.94
N THR A 41 -15.12 -1.63 14.13
CA THR A 41 -14.68 -2.92 14.67
C THR A 41 -13.22 -2.92 15.15
N PHE A 42 -12.45 -1.87 14.86
CA PHE A 42 -11.08 -1.70 15.35
C PHE A 42 -11.10 -0.90 16.67
N PRO A 43 -10.97 -1.55 17.83
CA PRO A 43 -11.16 -0.91 19.14
C PRO A 43 -10.09 0.13 19.47
N THR A 44 -8.97 0.09 18.76
CA THR A 44 -7.86 1.02 18.91
C THR A 44 -8.10 2.37 18.21
N LEU A 45 -9.13 2.45 17.37
CA LEU A 45 -9.44 3.67 16.63
C LEU A 45 -10.53 4.50 17.33
N THR A 46 -10.22 5.76 17.59
CA THR A 46 -11.14 6.74 18.19
C THR A 46 -11.77 7.61 17.11
N LYS A 47 -13.11 7.59 17.05
CA LYS A 47 -13.88 8.43 16.12
C LYS A 47 -13.89 9.89 16.55
N LYS A 48 -13.66 10.80 15.60
CA LYS A 48 -13.85 12.25 15.76
C LYS A 48 -14.65 12.81 14.59
N GLU A 49 -15.76 13.46 14.90
CA GLU A 49 -16.55 14.17 13.89
C GLU A 49 -15.89 15.51 13.55
N ILE A 50 -15.84 15.82 12.26
CA ILE A 50 -15.30 17.07 11.74
C ILE A 50 -16.34 17.78 10.87
N SER A 51 -16.00 18.95 10.34
CA SER A 51 -16.90 19.76 9.52
C SER A 51 -17.53 18.95 8.37
N LEU A 52 -18.76 19.33 7.96
CA LEU A 52 -19.53 18.72 6.87
C LEU A 52 -19.91 17.25 7.13
N LYS A 53 -20.17 16.87 8.37
CA LYS A 53 -20.52 15.51 8.80
C LYS A 53 -19.52 14.44 8.38
N ARG A 54 -18.25 14.83 8.19
CA ARG A 54 -17.15 13.91 7.90
C ARG A 54 -16.59 13.34 9.20
N LEU A 55 -16.03 12.13 9.12
CA LEU A 55 -15.42 11.45 10.24
C LEU A 55 -13.92 11.30 10.01
N ASN A 56 -13.15 11.51 11.07
CA ASN A 56 -11.78 11.05 11.19
C ASN A 56 -11.72 9.93 12.23
N TYR A 57 -10.78 8.99 12.04
CA TYR A 57 -10.47 7.97 13.04
C TYR A 57 -9.01 8.05 13.40
N HIS A 58 -8.74 8.15 14.70
CA HIS A 58 -7.43 8.38 15.27
C HIS A 58 -6.94 7.12 15.98
N PHE A 59 -5.69 6.79 15.79
CA PHE A 59 -4.94 5.84 16.58
C PHE A 59 -4.07 6.59 17.59
N GLU A 60 -4.59 6.74 18.82
CA GLU A 60 -3.95 7.58 19.85
C GLU A 60 -2.64 6.98 20.40
N ALA A 61 -2.39 5.68 20.17
CA ALA A 61 -1.15 5.00 20.54
C ALA A 61 -0.07 5.06 19.45
N SER A 62 -0.25 5.92 18.43
CA SER A 62 0.75 6.09 17.38
C SER A 62 2.11 6.50 17.95
N LEU A 63 3.17 5.88 17.45
CA LEU A 63 4.56 6.24 17.76
C LEU A 63 5.04 7.46 16.96
N TYR A 64 4.20 7.97 16.05
CA TYR A 64 4.50 9.12 15.19
C TYR A 64 3.66 10.34 15.57
N GLU A 65 4.04 11.51 15.10
CA GLU A 65 3.21 12.73 15.21
C GLU A 65 1.85 12.55 14.49
N LYS A 66 1.80 11.72 13.46
CA LYS A 66 0.58 11.37 12.75
C LYS A 66 -0.20 10.32 13.50
N SER A 67 -1.38 10.67 14.00
CA SER A 67 -2.30 9.74 14.67
C SER A 67 -3.57 9.46 13.85
N ILE A 68 -3.83 10.20 12.78
CA ILE A 68 -5.05 10.03 11.99
C ILE A 68 -4.85 8.88 11.00
N VAL A 69 -5.54 7.77 11.21
CA VAL A 69 -5.57 6.60 10.33
C VAL A 69 -6.56 6.82 9.18
N VAL A 70 -7.81 7.21 9.51
CA VAL A 70 -8.81 7.51 8.46
C VAL A 70 -9.11 9.00 8.45
N GLU A 71 -8.90 9.62 7.29
CA GLU A 71 -9.17 11.05 7.09
C GLU A 71 -10.43 11.27 6.25
N LYS A 72 -11.26 12.19 6.75
CA LYS A 72 -12.37 12.80 5.99
C LYS A 72 -13.32 11.79 5.38
N LEU A 73 -13.64 10.69 6.09
CA LEU A 73 -14.68 9.78 5.64
C LEU A 73 -15.99 10.58 5.49
N HIS A 74 -16.43 10.72 4.25
CA HIS A 74 -17.55 11.57 3.85
C HIS A 74 -18.83 10.74 3.71
N PRO A 75 -20.04 11.31 3.96
CA PRO A 75 -21.32 10.60 3.79
C PRO A 75 -21.57 9.97 2.41
N ASN A 76 -20.85 10.38 1.39
CA ASN A 76 -20.87 9.74 0.06
C ASN A 76 -19.97 8.51 -0.06
N GLY A 77 -19.38 8.04 1.02
CA GLY A 77 -18.49 6.88 1.06
C GLY A 77 -17.04 7.16 0.68
N ASN A 78 -16.70 8.39 0.27
CA ASN A 78 -15.31 8.76 0.00
C ASN A 78 -14.54 8.99 1.30
N GLY A 79 -13.25 8.67 1.30
CA GLY A 79 -12.37 8.85 2.45
C GLY A 79 -10.94 8.44 2.10
N PHE A 80 -10.04 8.65 3.03
CA PHE A 80 -8.62 8.33 2.83
C PHE A 80 -8.09 7.59 4.06
N VAL A 81 -7.18 6.63 3.81
CA VAL A 81 -6.41 5.96 4.87
C VAL A 81 -4.96 6.38 4.73
N PHE A 82 -4.35 6.75 5.85
CA PHE A 82 -2.93 7.05 5.93
C PHE A 82 -2.13 5.76 6.10
N ILE A 83 -1.20 5.54 5.19
CA ILE A 83 -0.35 4.33 5.16
C ILE A 83 1.15 4.67 5.20
N GLY A 84 1.49 5.96 5.35
CA GLY A 84 2.87 6.40 5.28
C GLY A 84 3.50 6.10 3.92
N ASP A 85 4.62 5.40 3.96
CA ASP A 85 5.41 5.01 2.78
C ASP A 85 5.42 3.50 2.54
N LEU A 86 4.39 2.78 3.00
CA LEU A 86 4.25 1.34 2.75
C LEU A 86 4.27 1.04 1.25
N LEU A 87 5.31 0.33 0.79
CA LEU A 87 5.55 -0.04 -0.61
C LEU A 87 4.36 -0.79 -1.24
N LYS A 88 3.62 -1.55 -0.44
CA LYS A 88 2.41 -2.27 -0.86
C LYS A 88 1.38 -1.35 -1.53
N TYR A 89 1.33 -0.08 -1.12
CA TYR A 89 0.35 0.91 -1.59
C TYR A 89 0.96 2.05 -2.41
N GLU A 90 2.23 1.96 -2.80
CA GLU A 90 2.96 3.00 -3.52
C GLU A 90 2.22 3.52 -4.76
N LYS A 91 1.56 2.62 -5.52
CA LYS A 91 0.81 2.97 -6.73
C LYS A 91 -0.55 3.63 -6.47
N GLU A 92 -1.09 3.48 -5.27
CA GLU A 92 -2.41 3.98 -4.87
C GLU A 92 -2.31 5.22 -3.99
N ALA A 93 -1.19 5.37 -3.29
CA ALA A 93 -0.93 6.47 -2.39
C ALA A 93 -0.62 7.77 -3.14
N ASN A 94 -1.08 8.87 -2.57
CA ASN A 94 -0.63 10.19 -3.00
C ASN A 94 0.67 10.60 -2.27
N ASP A 95 1.22 11.78 -2.63
CA ASP A 95 2.46 12.33 -2.04
C ASP A 95 2.42 12.52 -0.52
N LYS A 96 1.26 12.38 0.11
CA LYS A 96 1.05 12.50 1.56
C LYS A 96 0.90 11.14 2.25
N GLY A 97 1.13 10.04 1.54
CA GLY A 97 0.91 8.69 2.05
C GLY A 97 -0.57 8.37 2.32
N LEU A 98 -1.50 8.95 1.55
CA LEU A 98 -2.92 8.75 1.70
C LEU A 98 -3.49 7.96 0.52
N VAL A 99 -4.17 6.87 0.80
CA VAL A 99 -4.89 6.04 -0.18
C VAL A 99 -6.38 6.34 -0.13
N ASN A 100 -6.99 6.55 -1.29
CA ASN A 100 -8.42 6.76 -1.40
C ASN A 100 -9.16 5.42 -1.31
N ILE A 101 -10.06 5.30 -0.33
CA ILE A 101 -10.80 4.06 -0.06
C ILE A 101 -12.22 4.04 -0.65
N ARG A 102 -12.53 4.91 -1.61
CA ARG A 102 -13.88 5.02 -2.19
C ARG A 102 -14.40 3.67 -2.68
N ASP A 103 -13.59 3.01 -3.49
CA ASP A 103 -13.98 1.80 -4.22
C ASP A 103 -13.48 0.50 -3.54
N TYR A 104 -13.13 0.59 -2.26
CA TYR A 104 -12.61 -0.55 -1.49
C TYR A 104 -13.74 -1.52 -1.09
N SER A 105 -13.47 -2.81 -1.25
CA SER A 105 -14.26 -3.88 -0.66
C SER A 105 -14.04 -3.96 0.85
N GLU A 106 -14.88 -4.71 1.57
CA GLU A 106 -14.69 -4.93 3.01
C GLU A 106 -13.32 -5.56 3.30
N ALA A 107 -12.92 -6.57 2.54
CA ALA A 107 -11.63 -7.23 2.73
C ALA A 107 -10.44 -6.27 2.52
N ALA A 108 -10.49 -5.45 1.46
CA ALA A 108 -9.47 -4.45 1.19
C ALA A 108 -9.43 -3.36 2.26
N LEU A 109 -10.60 -2.90 2.73
CA LEU A 109 -10.68 -1.89 3.79
C LEU A 109 -10.12 -2.42 5.11
N ARG A 110 -10.43 -3.65 5.49
CA ARG A 110 -9.85 -4.26 6.70
C ARG A 110 -8.35 -4.42 6.59
N ALA A 111 -7.86 -4.88 5.45
CA ALA A 111 -6.42 -5.06 5.21
C ALA A 111 -5.66 -3.73 5.33
N ILE A 112 -6.10 -2.67 4.64
CA ILE A 112 -5.41 -1.38 4.71
C ILE A 112 -5.47 -0.73 6.10
N LEU A 113 -6.56 -0.94 6.87
CA LEU A 113 -6.65 -0.44 8.24
C LEU A 113 -5.68 -1.16 9.17
N THR A 114 -5.54 -2.48 9.02
CA THR A 114 -4.56 -3.27 9.78
C THR A 114 -3.15 -2.79 9.45
N ASP A 115 -2.79 -2.74 8.17
CA ASP A 115 -1.46 -2.28 7.72
C ASP A 115 -1.16 -0.85 8.21
N ALA A 116 -2.15 0.05 8.21
CA ALA A 116 -2.00 1.42 8.70
C ALA A 116 -1.78 1.52 10.22
N ILE A 117 -2.48 0.69 11.00
CA ILE A 117 -2.33 0.63 12.46
C ILE A 117 -0.97 0.02 12.79
N ASP A 118 -0.58 -1.06 12.13
CA ASP A 118 0.71 -1.72 12.31
C ASP A 118 1.85 -0.74 11.98
N TYR A 119 1.76 -0.03 10.85
CA TYR A 119 2.71 1.01 10.48
C TYR A 119 2.89 2.09 11.55
N LEU A 120 1.80 2.53 12.18
CA LEU A 120 1.83 3.54 13.24
C LEU A 120 2.20 2.99 14.62
N SER A 121 2.21 1.65 14.78
CA SER A 121 2.53 0.95 16.03
C SER A 121 3.98 0.46 16.08
N GLU A 122 4.62 0.32 14.93
CA GLU A 122 5.98 -0.17 14.84
C GLU A 122 6.98 1.00 14.96
N GLU A 123 7.99 0.84 15.80
CA GLU A 123 9.19 1.67 15.69
C GLU A 123 9.84 1.29 14.35
N ILE A 124 9.93 2.25 13.44
CA ILE A 124 10.81 2.05 12.30
C ILE A 124 12.21 1.92 12.89
N ASP A 125 12.79 0.75 12.73
CA ASP A 125 14.23 0.62 12.86
C ASP A 125 14.84 1.40 11.68
N ASP A 126 15.02 2.71 11.91
CA ASP A 126 15.71 3.62 10.98
C ASP A 126 17.21 3.27 10.89
N SER A 127 17.61 2.15 11.47
CA SER A 127 18.96 1.64 11.26
C SER A 127 19.13 1.36 9.78
N PRO A 128 19.98 2.11 9.08
CA PRO A 128 20.12 1.93 7.64
C PRO A 128 20.54 0.48 7.37
N VAL A 129 19.83 -0.18 6.47
CA VAL A 129 20.28 -1.48 5.95
C VAL A 129 21.55 -1.20 5.15
N ILE A 130 22.70 -1.45 5.75
CA ILE A 130 23.99 -1.23 5.11
C ILE A 130 24.54 -2.57 4.64
N GLU A 131 24.78 -2.67 3.34
CA GLU A 131 25.49 -3.78 2.73
C GLU A 131 26.91 -3.33 2.33
N ILE A 132 27.92 -4.10 2.73
CA ILE A 132 29.29 -3.81 2.32
C ILE A 132 29.64 -4.57 1.04
N TRP A 133 30.13 -3.85 0.05
CA TRP A 133 30.58 -4.38 -1.23
C TRP A 133 32.07 -4.11 -1.39
N ALA A 134 32.81 -5.08 -1.91
CA ALA A 134 34.26 -4.95 -2.07
C ALA A 134 34.71 -5.31 -3.50
N SER A 135 35.68 -4.54 -4.03
CA SER A 135 36.36 -4.86 -5.25
C SER A 135 37.51 -5.87 -5.01
N ARG A 136 38.05 -6.43 -6.07
CA ARG A 136 39.24 -7.30 -6.00
C ARG A 136 40.46 -6.59 -5.45
N GLU A 137 40.53 -5.28 -5.59
CA GLU A 137 41.65 -4.43 -5.17
C GLU A 137 41.51 -4.01 -3.69
N GLY A 138 40.38 -4.38 -3.03
CA GLY A 138 40.15 -4.09 -1.64
C GLY A 138 39.38 -2.79 -1.37
N THR A 139 38.99 -2.06 -2.40
CA THR A 139 38.10 -0.91 -2.24
C THR A 139 36.75 -1.37 -1.71
N LYS A 140 36.19 -0.65 -0.72
CA LYS A 140 34.90 -0.95 -0.13
C LYS A 140 33.91 0.16 -0.42
N LEU A 141 32.70 -0.24 -0.78
CA LEU A 141 31.53 0.63 -0.90
C LEU A 141 30.45 0.16 0.06
N GLU A 142 29.67 1.10 0.53
CA GLU A 142 28.50 0.89 1.38
C GLU A 142 27.27 1.12 0.53
N LEU A 143 26.41 0.10 0.41
CA LEU A 143 25.09 0.23 -0.20
C LEU A 143 24.08 0.39 0.93
N GLU A 144 23.46 1.54 1.00
CA GLU A 144 22.54 1.95 2.07
C GLU A 144 21.16 2.30 1.50
N PHE A 145 20.10 1.80 2.13
CA PHE A 145 18.75 2.28 1.87
C PHE A 145 18.41 3.42 2.81
N ASN A 146 18.26 4.62 2.27
CA ASN A 146 17.94 5.84 3.01
C ASN A 146 17.14 6.80 2.11
N ASN A 147 16.18 7.53 2.68
CA ASN A 147 15.35 8.50 1.96
C ASN A 147 14.69 7.93 0.67
N ARG A 148 14.16 6.70 0.74
CA ARG A 148 13.51 5.98 -0.37
C ARG A 148 14.43 5.70 -1.57
N SER A 149 15.73 5.76 -1.38
CA SER A 149 16.73 5.50 -2.40
C SER A 149 17.77 4.51 -1.90
N TRP A 150 18.31 3.73 -2.82
CA TRP A 150 19.47 2.91 -2.60
C TRP A 150 20.70 3.72 -2.97
N ASN A 151 21.47 4.10 -1.97
CA ASN A 151 22.60 5.00 -2.09
C ASN A 151 23.91 4.23 -1.96
N ILE A 152 24.86 4.51 -2.83
CA ILE A 152 26.19 3.93 -2.78
C ILE A 152 27.15 4.97 -2.25
N TYR A 153 27.85 4.63 -1.16
CA TYR A 153 28.83 5.51 -0.53
C TYR A 153 30.23 4.94 -0.58
N HIS A 154 31.19 5.82 -0.79
CA HIS A 154 32.60 5.57 -0.56
C HIS A 154 33.12 6.51 0.53
N GLN A 155 33.51 5.96 1.68
CA GLN A 155 34.03 6.76 2.80
C GLN A 155 33.13 7.95 3.18
N ARG A 156 31.78 7.75 3.23
CA ARG A 156 30.75 8.74 3.48
C ARG A 156 30.46 9.73 2.33
N ASN A 157 31.14 9.63 1.19
CA ASN A 157 30.78 10.39 0.00
C ASN A 157 29.76 9.60 -0.80
N LEU A 158 28.64 10.24 -1.17
CA LEU A 158 27.66 9.65 -2.07
C LEU A 158 28.28 9.56 -3.47
N GLU A 159 28.37 8.34 -4.01
CA GLU A 159 28.86 8.06 -5.35
C GLU A 159 27.71 8.01 -6.34
N GLU A 160 26.61 7.29 -6.00
CA GLU A 160 25.47 7.11 -6.89
C GLU A 160 24.20 6.81 -6.08
N SER A 161 23.02 7.01 -6.68
CA SER A 161 21.71 6.81 -6.05
C SER A 161 20.72 6.17 -7.03
N PHE A 162 19.98 5.16 -6.57
CA PHE A 162 19.06 4.36 -7.37
C PHE A 162 17.68 4.26 -6.72
N GLY A 163 16.63 4.18 -7.55
CA GLY A 163 15.27 3.99 -7.08
C GLY A 163 14.98 2.56 -6.62
N THR A 164 15.75 1.56 -7.11
CA THR A 164 15.59 0.16 -6.74
C THR A 164 16.91 -0.47 -6.28
N ARG A 165 16.81 -1.50 -5.42
CA ARG A 165 18.00 -2.26 -5.00
C ARG A 165 18.62 -3.01 -6.17
N GLU A 166 17.77 -3.51 -7.07
CA GLU A 166 18.18 -4.27 -8.25
C GLU A 166 19.11 -3.44 -9.13
N ASP A 167 18.79 -2.18 -9.38
CA ASP A 167 19.59 -1.27 -10.21
C ASP A 167 20.92 -0.94 -9.51
N ALA A 168 20.90 -0.66 -8.20
CA ALA A 168 22.11 -0.42 -7.42
C ALA A 168 23.05 -1.64 -7.42
N VAL A 169 22.50 -2.83 -7.25
CA VAL A 169 23.26 -4.10 -7.28
C VAL A 169 23.80 -4.38 -8.68
N ALA A 170 23.05 -4.08 -9.73
CA ALA A 170 23.51 -4.23 -11.11
C ALA A 170 24.72 -3.33 -11.37
N TYR A 171 24.65 -2.06 -11.00
CA TYR A 171 25.75 -1.10 -11.08
C TYR A 171 26.99 -1.59 -10.33
N LEU A 172 26.86 -1.98 -9.06
CA LEU A 172 27.99 -2.48 -8.26
C LEU A 172 28.66 -3.69 -8.90
N ARG A 173 27.89 -4.60 -9.49
CA ARG A 173 28.42 -5.79 -10.18
C ARG A 173 29.14 -5.44 -11.47
N GLU A 174 28.64 -4.47 -12.23
CA GLU A 174 29.26 -3.96 -13.45
C GLU A 174 30.61 -3.31 -13.16
N GLU A 175 30.66 -2.51 -12.08
CA GLU A 175 31.89 -1.90 -11.56
C GLU A 175 32.85 -2.90 -10.88
N GLY A 176 32.53 -4.19 -10.87
CA GLY A 176 33.42 -5.26 -10.39
C GLY A 176 33.35 -5.53 -8.89
N PHE A 177 32.42 -4.90 -8.17
CA PHE A 177 32.21 -5.16 -6.74
C PHE A 177 31.40 -6.44 -6.47
N ARG A 178 31.61 -7.04 -5.31
CA ARG A 178 30.90 -8.23 -4.83
C ARG A 178 30.53 -8.03 -3.36
N PRO A 179 29.42 -8.63 -2.90
CA PRO A 179 29.05 -8.56 -1.48
C PRO A 179 30.19 -9.06 -0.59
N SER A 180 30.54 -8.27 0.40
CA SER A 180 31.52 -8.64 1.43
C SER A 180 30.77 -9.26 2.61
N LYS A 181 31.27 -10.40 3.09
CA LYS A 181 30.72 -11.05 4.30
C LYS A 181 31.23 -10.36 5.56
#